data_8de73a390d442bc9e797ef2f0ac2fdda
#
_entry.id   8de73a390d442bc9e797ef2f0ac2fdda
#
_cell.length_a   1.000
_cell.length_b   1.000
_cell.length_c   1.000
_cell.angle_alpha   90.00
_cell.angle_beta   90.00
_cell.angle_gamma   90.00
#
_symmetry.space_group_name_H-M   'P 1'
#
loop_
_entity.id
_entity.type
_entity.pdbx_description
1 polymer ?
#
loop_
_entity_poly.entity_id
_entity_poly.type
_entity_poly.pdbx_seq_one_letter_code
_entity_poly.pdbx_strand_id
1 'polypeptide(L)'
;LTNAFFNGLICWLLIKNNGTITWWGQHNFGYDILATGFILPFIVTLIVIPIQRSKMAKNKTPQFDLDRSISSHAYLSRFPKSLTGKAFYFGLIGMAVIGGLSLLLLALIGVQDFTPLQYSIFKGIWAGVLASILVVPMILLALDQD
;
A
#
# COMPACT_ATOMS: atom_id res chain seq x y z
N LEU A 1 11.38 -2.28 5.49
CA LEU A 1 11.85 -1.37 6.57
C LEU A 1 11.86 0.09 6.13
N THR A 2 12.46 0.44 4.99
CA THR A 2 12.56 1.83 4.47
C THR A 2 11.20 2.52 4.40
N ASN A 3 10.18 1.84 3.86
CA ASN A 3 8.82 2.39 3.72
C ASN A 3 8.17 2.67 5.08
N ALA A 4 8.33 1.77 6.05
CA ALA A 4 7.85 1.96 7.42
C ALA A 4 8.50 3.18 8.07
N PHE A 5 9.82 3.29 7.97
CA PHE A 5 10.58 4.39 8.54
C PHE A 5 10.15 5.75 7.97
N PHE A 6 10.14 5.88 6.64
CA PHE A 6 9.80 7.17 6.02
C PHE A 6 8.35 7.57 6.25
N ASN A 7 7.39 6.65 6.18
CA ASN A 7 5.99 6.97 6.46
C ASN A 7 5.78 7.42 7.91
N GLY A 8 6.40 6.74 8.88
CA GLY A 8 6.33 7.12 10.29
C GLY A 8 7.01 8.46 10.54
N LEU A 9 8.23 8.66 10.03
CA LEU A 9 8.99 9.89 10.21
C LEU A 9 8.28 11.10 9.58
N ILE A 10 7.84 11.00 8.33
CA ILE A 10 7.13 12.08 7.65
C ILE A 10 5.84 12.40 8.40
N CYS A 11 5.08 11.39 8.80
CA CYS A 11 3.88 11.57 9.58
C CYS A 11 4.19 12.36 10.86
N TRP A 12 5.19 11.92 11.64
CA TRP A 12 5.57 12.59 12.89
C TRP A 12 5.99 14.05 12.66
N LEU A 13 6.80 14.33 11.65
CA LEU A 13 7.23 15.69 11.34
C LEU A 13 6.04 16.61 11.01
N LEU A 14 5.02 16.09 10.34
CA LEU A 14 3.83 16.85 9.96
C LEU A 14 2.88 17.12 11.13
N ILE A 15 2.78 16.20 12.10
CA ILE A 15 1.75 16.24 13.13
C ILE A 15 2.29 16.46 14.55
N LYS A 16 3.61 16.47 14.78
CA LYS A 16 4.24 16.53 16.12
C LYS A 16 3.79 17.72 16.98
N ASN A 17 3.38 18.82 16.36
CA ASN A 17 2.92 20.04 17.03
C ASN A 17 1.39 20.12 17.11
N ASN A 18 0.67 19.12 16.61
CA ASN A 18 -0.78 19.07 16.66
C ASN A 18 -1.25 18.47 17.99
N GLY A 19 -2.51 18.71 18.33
CA GLY A 19 -3.17 18.03 19.44
C GLY A 19 -3.43 16.55 19.11
N THR A 20 -4.39 15.95 19.80
CA THR A 20 -4.80 14.56 19.54
C THR A 20 -5.35 14.39 18.11
N ILE A 21 -5.03 13.25 17.51
CA ILE A 21 -5.48 12.86 16.17
C ILE A 21 -6.74 12.00 16.36
N THR A 22 -7.87 12.48 15.87
CA THR A 22 -9.18 11.85 16.05
C THR A 22 -9.64 11.13 14.78
N TRP A 23 -10.79 10.44 14.84
CA TRP A 23 -11.38 9.77 13.68
C TRP A 23 -11.69 10.73 12.53
N TRP A 24 -12.32 11.86 12.87
CA TRP A 24 -12.80 12.87 11.92
C TRP A 24 -12.46 14.25 12.45
N GLY A 25 -12.35 15.24 11.57
CA GLY A 25 -12.01 16.61 11.92
C GLY A 25 -10.77 17.13 11.21
N GLN A 26 -10.20 18.20 11.73
CA GLN A 26 -9.07 18.89 11.08
C GLN A 26 -7.79 18.05 11.03
N HIS A 27 -7.52 17.30 12.11
CA HIS A 27 -6.43 16.31 12.18
C HIS A 27 -7.04 14.95 12.45
N ASN A 28 -7.18 14.14 11.40
CA ASN A 28 -7.89 12.88 11.50
C ASN A 28 -7.08 11.72 10.89
N PHE A 29 -7.21 10.56 11.51
CA PHE A 29 -6.57 9.35 11.02
C PHE A 29 -7.46 8.58 10.03
N GLY A 30 -8.78 8.78 10.04
CA GLY A 30 -9.70 8.07 9.15
C GLY A 30 -9.40 8.35 7.68
N TYR A 31 -9.40 9.61 7.27
CA TYR A 31 -9.06 9.97 5.89
C TYR A 31 -7.61 9.70 5.57
N ASP A 32 -6.70 9.90 6.52
CA ASP A 32 -5.27 9.69 6.29
C ASP A 32 -4.93 8.22 6.02
N ILE A 33 -5.56 7.27 6.73
CA ILE A 33 -5.41 5.82 6.47
C ILE A 33 -5.96 5.47 5.08
N LEU A 34 -7.16 5.95 4.71
CA LEU A 34 -7.74 5.69 3.39
C LEU A 34 -6.90 6.31 2.28
N ALA A 35 -6.52 7.58 2.41
CA ALA A 35 -5.68 8.27 1.43
C ALA A 35 -4.32 7.58 1.27
N THR A 36 -3.66 7.23 2.38
CA THR A 36 -2.38 6.50 2.34
C THR A 36 -2.57 5.10 1.76
N GLY A 37 -3.69 4.43 2.09
CA GLY A 37 -4.07 3.13 1.54
C GLY A 37 -4.21 3.14 0.01
N PHE A 38 -4.57 4.28 -0.58
CA PHE A 38 -4.60 4.47 -2.02
C PHE A 38 -3.24 4.92 -2.58
N ILE A 39 -2.70 6.02 -2.06
CA ILE A 39 -1.54 6.71 -2.64
C ILE A 39 -0.28 5.84 -2.57
N LEU A 40 -0.06 5.14 -1.45
CA LEU A 40 1.13 4.33 -1.25
C LEU A 40 1.21 3.17 -2.25
N PRO A 41 0.20 2.29 -2.40
CA PRO A 41 0.23 1.24 -3.41
C PRO A 41 0.29 1.78 -4.84
N PHE A 42 -0.39 2.90 -5.12
CA PHE A 42 -0.35 3.56 -6.42
C PHE A 42 1.08 3.94 -6.79
N ILE A 43 1.79 4.67 -5.93
CA ILE A 43 3.17 5.11 -6.18
C ILE A 43 4.12 3.90 -6.22
N VAL A 44 4.00 2.96 -5.27
CA VAL A 44 4.86 1.77 -5.23
C VAL A 44 4.71 0.94 -6.50
N THR A 45 3.51 0.79 -7.04
CA THR A 45 3.27 0.08 -8.31
C THR A 45 3.99 0.75 -9.48
N LEU A 46 3.92 2.08 -9.58
CA LEU A 46 4.60 2.86 -10.62
C LEU A 46 6.13 2.72 -10.56
N ILE A 47 6.67 2.36 -9.41
CA ILE A 47 8.11 2.18 -9.22
C ILE A 47 8.50 0.71 -9.39
N VAL A 48 7.81 -0.20 -8.73
CA VAL A 48 8.18 -1.64 -8.67
C VAL A 48 8.06 -2.30 -10.04
N ILE A 49 6.93 -2.10 -10.74
CA ILE A 49 6.71 -2.77 -12.03
C ILE A 49 7.78 -2.39 -13.07
N PRO A 50 8.09 -1.11 -13.34
CA PRO A 50 9.14 -0.75 -14.29
C PRO A 50 10.52 -1.26 -13.89
N ILE A 51 10.85 -1.22 -12.59
CA ILE A 51 12.14 -1.72 -12.09
C ILE A 51 12.28 -3.22 -12.35
N GLN A 52 11.24 -4.01 -12.06
CA GLN A 52 11.28 -5.46 -12.27
C GLN A 52 11.32 -5.81 -13.76
N ARG A 53 10.55 -5.13 -14.61
CA ARG A 53 10.62 -5.28 -16.08
C ARG A 53 12.00 -4.94 -16.62
N SER A 54 12.64 -3.88 -16.12
CA SER A 54 14.01 -3.54 -16.50
C SER A 54 15.03 -4.61 -16.07
N LYS A 55 14.85 -5.23 -14.90
CA LYS A 55 15.70 -6.34 -14.46
C LYS A 55 15.50 -7.59 -15.32
N MET A 56 14.26 -7.91 -15.68
CA MET A 56 13.95 -9.02 -16.58
C MET A 56 14.55 -8.81 -17.96
N ALA A 57 14.41 -7.62 -18.54
CA ALA A 57 15.00 -7.28 -19.84
C ALA A 57 16.54 -7.38 -19.86
N LYS A 58 17.20 -7.26 -18.70
CA LYS A 58 18.65 -7.44 -18.54
C LYS A 58 19.05 -8.87 -18.12
N ASN A 59 18.15 -9.85 -18.25
CA ASN A 59 18.32 -11.25 -17.83
C ASN A 59 18.76 -11.43 -16.38
N LYS A 60 18.42 -10.48 -15.50
CA LYS A 60 18.73 -10.54 -14.07
C LYS A 60 17.61 -11.22 -13.24
N THR A 61 16.45 -11.41 -13.85
CA THR A 61 15.30 -12.08 -13.24
C THR A 61 14.65 -12.97 -14.28
N PRO A 62 14.30 -14.23 -13.97
CA PRO A 62 13.63 -15.10 -14.92
C PRO A 62 12.24 -14.55 -15.26
N GLN A 63 11.76 -14.89 -16.44
CA GLN A 63 10.38 -14.67 -16.83
C GLN A 63 9.47 -15.59 -16.03
N PHE A 64 8.26 -15.17 -15.80
CA PHE A 64 7.26 -15.93 -15.07
C PHE A 64 5.93 -15.85 -15.83
N ASP A 65 5.38 -17.01 -16.17
CA ASP A 65 4.05 -17.10 -16.78
C ASP A 65 3.01 -17.34 -15.68
N LEU A 66 1.95 -16.54 -15.68
CA LEU A 66 0.84 -16.73 -14.77
C LEU A 66 0.06 -17.99 -15.15
N ASP A 67 0.10 -19.00 -14.29
CA ASP A 67 -0.71 -20.21 -14.44
C ASP A 67 -2.16 -19.92 -14.07
N ARG A 68 -3.02 -19.76 -15.07
CA ARG A 68 -4.44 -19.43 -14.90
C ARG A 68 -5.27 -20.52 -14.23
N SER A 69 -4.74 -21.71 -14.07
CA SER A 69 -5.38 -22.77 -13.28
C SER A 69 -5.32 -22.50 -11.78
N ILE A 70 -4.35 -21.68 -11.33
CA ILE A 70 -4.23 -21.25 -9.96
C ILE A 70 -5.12 -20.03 -9.72
N SER A 71 -6.04 -20.11 -8.78
CA SER A 71 -7.03 -19.05 -8.52
C SER A 71 -6.42 -17.65 -8.33
N SER A 72 -5.30 -17.56 -7.60
CA SER A 72 -4.59 -16.28 -7.39
C SER A 72 -4.04 -15.69 -8.69
N HIS A 73 -3.51 -16.51 -9.58
CA HIS A 73 -3.01 -16.08 -10.90
C HIS A 73 -4.15 -15.67 -11.82
N ALA A 74 -5.29 -16.36 -11.76
CA ALA A 74 -6.49 -16.00 -12.51
C ALA A 74 -7.03 -14.61 -12.11
N TYR A 75 -6.93 -14.23 -10.82
CA TYR A 75 -7.27 -12.88 -10.39
C TYR A 75 -6.28 -11.84 -10.91
N LEU A 76 -4.98 -12.11 -10.87
CA LEU A 76 -3.95 -11.22 -11.38
C LEU A 76 -4.08 -10.98 -12.90
N SER A 77 -4.47 -11.97 -13.67
CA SER A 77 -4.68 -11.83 -15.12
C SER A 77 -5.84 -10.89 -15.50
N ARG A 78 -6.70 -10.52 -14.55
CA ARG A 78 -7.79 -9.55 -14.77
C ARG A 78 -7.36 -8.09 -14.55
N PHE A 79 -6.12 -7.87 -14.12
CA PHE A 79 -5.61 -6.51 -13.94
C PHE A 79 -5.50 -5.77 -15.28
N PRO A 80 -5.68 -4.43 -15.27
CA PRO A 80 -5.49 -3.62 -16.47
C PRO A 80 -4.09 -3.81 -17.06
N LYS A 81 -4.01 -3.82 -18.41
CA LYS A 81 -2.71 -3.96 -19.09
C LYS A 81 -1.80 -2.75 -18.89
N SER A 82 -2.38 -1.54 -18.82
CA SER A 82 -1.62 -0.31 -18.63
C SER A 82 -1.00 -0.22 -17.23
N LEU A 83 0.20 0.34 -17.13
CA LEU A 83 0.90 0.55 -15.85
C LEU A 83 0.08 1.43 -14.89
N THR A 84 -0.46 2.52 -15.40
CA THR A 84 -1.32 3.43 -14.61
C THR A 84 -2.61 2.76 -14.16
N GLY A 85 -3.20 1.91 -15.00
CA GLY A 85 -4.36 1.10 -14.64
C GLY A 85 -4.04 0.11 -13.52
N LYS A 86 -2.90 -0.59 -13.61
CA LYS A 86 -2.40 -1.48 -12.54
C LYS A 86 -2.20 -0.70 -11.23
N ALA A 87 -1.57 0.47 -11.31
CA ALA A 87 -1.33 1.33 -10.14
C ALA A 87 -2.65 1.79 -9.50
N PHE A 88 -3.59 2.24 -10.30
CA PHE A 88 -4.91 2.67 -9.82
C PHE A 88 -5.68 1.53 -9.15
N TYR A 89 -5.64 0.33 -9.73
CA TYR A 89 -6.30 -0.84 -9.18
C TYR A 89 -5.70 -1.28 -7.85
N PHE A 90 -4.36 -1.28 -7.73
CA PHE A 90 -3.69 -1.53 -6.45
C PHE A 90 -4.00 -0.45 -5.41
N GLY A 91 -4.10 0.82 -5.82
CA GLY A 91 -4.55 1.91 -4.95
C GLY A 91 -5.95 1.66 -4.40
N LEU A 92 -6.90 1.27 -5.26
CA LEU A 92 -8.27 0.95 -4.84
C LEU A 92 -8.32 -0.24 -3.87
N ILE A 93 -7.59 -1.31 -4.16
CA ILE A 93 -7.51 -2.47 -3.25
C ILE A 93 -6.90 -2.05 -1.91
N GLY A 94 -5.80 -1.30 -1.92
CA GLY A 94 -5.15 -0.82 -0.71
C GLY A 94 -6.07 0.05 0.13
N MET A 95 -6.81 0.98 -0.49
CA MET A 95 -7.78 1.83 0.18
C MET A 95 -8.98 1.04 0.74
N ALA A 96 -9.67 0.28 -0.13
CA ALA A 96 -10.93 -0.35 0.22
C ALA A 96 -10.75 -1.55 1.15
N VAL A 97 -9.78 -2.44 0.83
CA VAL A 97 -9.59 -3.67 1.59
C VAL A 97 -8.71 -3.39 2.82
N ILE A 98 -7.47 -2.91 2.61
CA ILE A 98 -6.53 -2.80 3.73
C ILE A 98 -6.86 -1.58 4.59
N GLY A 99 -7.09 -0.42 3.98
CA GLY A 99 -7.51 0.79 4.70
C GLY A 99 -8.86 0.59 5.42
N GLY A 100 -9.86 0.08 4.71
CA GLY A 100 -11.18 -0.20 5.28
C GLY A 100 -11.15 -1.22 6.43
N LEU A 101 -10.44 -2.34 6.26
CA LEU A 101 -10.26 -3.33 7.35
C LEU A 101 -9.50 -2.75 8.53
N SER A 102 -8.49 -1.89 8.29
CA SER A 102 -7.74 -1.24 9.37
C SER A 102 -8.62 -0.32 10.19
N LEU A 103 -9.47 0.49 9.54
CA LEU A 103 -10.42 1.35 10.24
C LEU A 103 -11.46 0.52 11.01
N LEU A 104 -11.96 -0.56 10.41
CA LEU A 104 -12.88 -1.47 11.10
C LEU A 104 -12.23 -2.07 12.36
N LEU A 105 -10.99 -2.55 12.27
CA LEU A 105 -10.28 -3.10 13.42
C LEU A 105 -10.05 -2.04 14.51
N LEU A 106 -9.64 -0.81 14.14
CA LEU A 106 -9.48 0.29 15.10
C LEU A 106 -10.80 0.62 15.81
N ALA A 107 -11.91 0.59 15.08
CA ALA A 107 -13.25 0.79 15.66
C ALA A 107 -13.63 -0.33 16.63
N LEU A 108 -13.39 -1.60 16.25
CA LEU A 108 -13.73 -2.77 17.07
C LEU A 108 -12.93 -2.83 18.38
N ILE A 109 -11.67 -2.41 18.38
CA ILE A 109 -10.84 -2.33 19.59
C ILE A 109 -11.06 -1.04 20.39
N GLY A 110 -11.96 -0.16 19.94
CA GLY A 110 -12.41 1.03 20.68
C GLY A 110 -11.40 2.19 20.66
N VAL A 111 -10.52 2.29 19.68
CA VAL A 111 -9.61 3.44 19.56
C VAL A 111 -10.41 4.69 19.23
N GLN A 112 -10.32 5.71 20.08
CA GLN A 112 -11.00 6.99 19.90
C GLN A 112 -10.09 8.06 19.30
N ASP A 113 -8.85 8.10 19.75
CA ASP A 113 -7.83 9.05 19.31
C ASP A 113 -6.42 8.48 19.44
N PHE A 114 -5.46 9.22 18.92
CA PHE A 114 -4.02 8.96 19.06
C PHE A 114 -3.29 10.23 19.47
N THR A 115 -2.26 10.09 20.26
CA THR A 115 -1.23 11.15 20.32
C THR A 115 -0.44 11.17 19.00
N PRO A 116 0.18 12.32 18.62
CA PRO A 116 0.97 12.41 17.39
C PRO A 116 2.05 11.32 17.27
N LEU A 117 2.72 10.99 18.37
CA LEU A 117 3.75 9.96 18.38
C LEU A 117 3.17 8.55 18.15
N GLN A 118 2.09 8.22 18.88
CA GLN A 118 1.41 6.92 18.73
C GLN A 118 0.94 6.72 17.29
N TYR A 119 0.30 7.75 16.72
CA TYR A 119 -0.17 7.67 15.34
C TYR A 119 0.97 7.50 14.33
N SER A 120 2.07 8.22 14.51
CA SER A 120 3.23 8.12 13.62
C SER A 120 3.88 6.74 13.66
N ILE A 121 4.00 6.13 14.84
CA ILE A 121 4.49 4.75 15.00
C ILE A 121 3.54 3.77 14.32
N PHE A 122 2.24 3.87 14.63
CA PHE A 122 1.20 3.04 14.02
C PHE A 122 1.26 3.15 12.50
N LYS A 123 1.25 4.36 11.96
CA LYS A 123 1.28 4.61 10.51
C LYS A 123 2.54 4.06 9.84
N GLY A 124 3.69 4.20 10.47
CA GLY A 124 4.94 3.64 9.97
C GLY A 124 4.87 2.11 9.84
N ILE A 125 4.48 1.42 10.90
CA ILE A 125 4.32 -0.04 10.92
C ILE A 125 3.27 -0.47 9.89
N TRP A 126 2.11 0.16 9.90
CA TRP A 126 1.00 -0.14 9.00
C TRP A 126 1.38 0.03 7.52
N ALA A 127 2.03 1.13 7.16
CA ALA A 127 2.49 1.37 5.79
C ALA A 127 3.56 0.36 5.36
N GLY A 128 4.43 -0.07 6.27
CA GLY A 128 5.40 -1.13 6.02
C GLY A 128 4.74 -2.48 5.74
N VAL A 129 3.74 -2.86 6.52
CA VAL A 129 2.96 -4.10 6.33
C VAL A 129 2.19 -4.04 5.01
N LEU A 130 1.48 -2.94 4.74
CA LEU A 130 0.75 -2.73 3.49
C LEU A 130 1.66 -2.91 2.26
N ALA A 131 2.81 -2.24 2.26
CA ALA A 131 3.77 -2.37 1.16
C ALA A 131 4.31 -3.80 1.01
N SER A 132 4.57 -4.50 2.12
CA SER A 132 5.08 -5.88 2.11
C SER A 132 4.06 -6.87 1.54
N ILE A 133 2.78 -6.70 1.84
CA ILE A 133 1.70 -7.54 1.31
C ILE A 133 1.53 -7.32 -0.19
N LEU A 134 1.54 -6.07 -0.63
CA LEU A 134 1.22 -5.73 -2.01
C LEU A 134 2.40 -5.86 -2.98
N VAL A 135 3.64 -5.87 -2.50
CA VAL A 135 4.81 -5.98 -3.38
C VAL A 135 4.87 -7.32 -4.12
N VAL A 136 4.41 -8.40 -3.51
CA VAL A 136 4.43 -9.74 -4.13
C VAL A 136 3.56 -9.80 -5.39
N PRO A 137 2.25 -9.49 -5.36
CA PRO A 137 1.44 -9.48 -6.58
C PRO A 137 1.91 -8.44 -7.60
N MET A 138 2.50 -7.31 -7.18
CA MET A 138 3.09 -6.34 -8.09
C MET A 138 4.28 -6.91 -8.87
N ILE A 139 5.15 -7.68 -8.19
CA ILE A 139 6.29 -8.36 -8.83
C ILE A 139 5.78 -9.42 -9.80
N LEU A 140 4.81 -10.25 -9.42
CA LEU A 140 4.23 -11.26 -10.31
C LEU A 140 3.67 -10.63 -11.58
N LEU A 141 2.91 -9.55 -11.46
CA LEU A 141 2.39 -8.80 -12.62
C LEU A 141 3.46 -8.07 -13.44
N ALA A 142 4.63 -7.82 -12.85
CA ALA A 142 5.75 -7.24 -13.59
C ALA A 142 6.48 -8.28 -14.43
N LEU A 143 6.53 -9.54 -13.96
CA LEU A 143 7.24 -10.66 -14.59
C LEU A 143 6.37 -11.42 -15.61
N ASP A 144 5.04 -11.22 -15.56
CA ASP A 144 4.11 -11.78 -16.54
C ASP A 144 4.28 -11.09 -17.90
N GLN A 145 4.36 -11.91 -18.95
CA GLN A 145 4.39 -11.42 -20.32
C GLN A 145 2.96 -11.35 -20.85
N ASP A 146 2.47 -10.14 -21.02
CA ASP A 146 1.25 -9.86 -21.82
C ASP A 146 1.53 -9.90 -23.33
#